data_3aafe92ff7e39d82e5200efbfb7d5ba1
#
_entry.id   3aafe92ff7e39d82e5200efbfb7d5ba1
#
_cell.length_a   1.000
_cell.length_b   1.000
_cell.length_c   1.000
_cell.angle_alpha   90.00
_cell.angle_beta   90.00
_cell.angle_gamma   90.00
#
_symmetry.space_group_name_H-M   'P 1'
#
loop_
_entity.id
_entity.type
_entity.pdbx_description
1 polymer ?
#
loop_
_entity_poly.entity_id
_entity_poly.type
_entity_poly.pdbx_seq_one_letter_code
_entity_poly.pdbx_strand_id
1 'polypeptide(L)'
;MVKIGINGFGRIGRLILSALLENYKDKIQVVGINDLGSIETNAHLIKYDSTHGTLPHDVSTSKDGFKILNQNIKVFAERDPANLPWDKVGADIVLECTGLFLNKETAGKHLKAGAKKVIISAPAKDVDFTIVQGVNSKESVSYTHLRAHET
;
A
#
# COMPACT_ATOMS: atom_id res chain seq x y z
N MET A 1 -4.86 15.57 2.87
CA MET A 1 -5.06 14.10 2.99
C MET A 1 -3.89 13.39 2.34
N VAL A 2 -3.29 12.44 3.03
CA VAL A 2 -2.16 11.66 2.50
C VAL A 2 -2.68 10.59 1.54
N LYS A 3 -2.09 10.49 0.37
CA LYS A 3 -2.47 9.52 -0.66
C LYS A 3 -1.47 8.37 -0.71
N ILE A 4 -1.97 7.16 -0.60
CA ILE A 4 -1.16 5.95 -0.47
C ILE A 4 -1.39 5.00 -1.65
N GLY A 5 -0.29 4.44 -2.16
CA GLY A 5 -0.29 3.29 -3.04
C GLY A 5 0.14 2.04 -2.28
N ILE A 6 -0.41 0.89 -2.63
CA ILE A 6 -0.05 -0.39 -2.04
C ILE A 6 0.47 -1.31 -3.15
N ASN A 7 1.70 -1.77 -3.02
CA ASN A 7 2.25 -2.78 -3.91
C ASN A 7 2.19 -4.15 -3.23
N GLY A 8 1.38 -5.04 -3.78
CA GLY A 8 1.11 -6.35 -3.21
C GLY A 8 -0.16 -6.34 -2.34
N PHE A 9 -1.20 -6.95 -2.83
CA PHE A 9 -2.49 -7.01 -2.14
C PHE A 9 -2.75 -8.41 -1.56
N GLY A 10 -1.71 -8.95 -0.93
CA GLY A 10 -1.80 -10.16 -0.14
C GLY A 10 -2.40 -9.87 1.23
N ARG A 11 -2.12 -10.74 2.19
CA ARG A 11 -2.67 -10.61 3.54
C ARG A 11 -2.33 -9.28 4.20
N ILE A 12 -1.07 -8.86 4.14
CA ILE A 12 -0.62 -7.63 4.78
C ILE A 12 -1.23 -6.40 4.10
N GLY A 13 -1.21 -6.34 2.78
CA GLY A 13 -1.80 -5.21 2.05
C GLY A 13 -3.30 -5.07 2.31
N ARG A 14 -4.02 -6.18 2.36
CA ARG A 14 -5.46 -6.16 2.69
C ARG A 14 -5.73 -5.72 4.12
N LEU A 15 -4.93 -6.19 5.09
CA LEU A 15 -5.08 -5.78 6.48
C LEU A 15 -4.81 -4.29 6.66
N ILE A 16 -3.82 -3.76 5.95
CA ILE A 16 -3.52 -2.33 5.98
C ILE A 16 -4.70 -1.53 5.43
N LEU A 17 -5.25 -1.92 4.28
CA LEU A 17 -6.40 -1.23 3.71
C LEU A 17 -7.59 -1.24 4.67
N SER A 18 -7.90 -2.39 5.26
CA SER A 18 -8.99 -2.51 6.23
C SER A 18 -8.77 -1.57 7.44
N ALA A 19 -7.56 -1.54 7.98
CA ALA A 19 -7.22 -0.67 9.11
C ALA A 19 -7.35 0.81 8.76
N LEU A 20 -6.92 1.20 7.55
CA LEU A 20 -7.03 2.58 7.09
C LEU A 20 -8.49 3.01 6.92
N LEU A 21 -9.33 2.14 6.36
CA LEU A 21 -10.75 2.42 6.20
C LEU A 21 -11.48 2.50 7.55
N GLU A 22 -11.06 1.71 8.52
CA GLU A 22 -11.68 1.68 9.84
C GLU A 22 -11.31 2.90 10.69
N ASN A 23 -10.04 3.28 10.70
CA ASN A 23 -9.51 4.24 11.66
C ASN A 23 -9.06 5.58 11.06
N TYR A 24 -8.75 5.63 9.77
CA TYR A 24 -8.06 6.78 9.16
C TYR A 24 -8.71 7.28 7.87
N LYS A 25 -9.94 6.90 7.58
CA LYS A 25 -10.63 7.23 6.32
C LYS A 25 -10.68 8.73 6.00
N ASP A 26 -10.62 9.58 7.02
CA ASP A 26 -10.67 11.03 6.86
C ASP A 26 -9.27 11.67 6.73
N LYS A 27 -8.21 10.92 6.95
CA LYS A 27 -6.83 11.41 6.95
C LYS A 27 -5.98 10.80 5.85
N ILE A 28 -6.29 9.57 5.45
CA ILE A 28 -5.51 8.78 4.50
C ILE A 28 -6.44 8.23 3.44
N GLN A 29 -6.02 8.36 2.19
CA GLN A 29 -6.74 7.81 1.04
C GLN A 29 -5.85 6.83 0.30
N VAL A 30 -6.34 5.62 0.05
CA VAL A 30 -5.67 4.68 -0.84
C VAL A 30 -6.09 5.01 -2.26
N VAL A 31 -5.14 5.33 -3.13
CA VAL A 31 -5.42 5.76 -4.50
C VAL A 31 -5.08 4.69 -5.55
N GLY A 32 -4.25 3.71 -5.19
CA GLY A 32 -3.88 2.66 -6.12
C GLY A 32 -3.36 1.42 -5.41
N ILE A 33 -3.61 0.27 -6.02
CA ILE A 33 -3.13 -1.03 -5.57
C ILE A 33 -2.53 -1.73 -6.78
N ASN A 34 -1.35 -2.31 -6.62
CA ASN A 34 -0.75 -3.16 -7.62
C ASN A 34 -0.75 -4.60 -7.13
N ASP A 35 -1.37 -5.48 -7.91
CA ASP A 35 -1.40 -6.90 -7.63
C ASP A 35 -1.66 -7.66 -8.93
N LEU A 36 -1.08 -8.85 -9.06
CA LEU A 36 -1.19 -9.62 -10.31
C LEU A 36 -2.53 -10.36 -10.45
N GLY A 37 -3.35 -10.41 -9.38
CA GLY A 37 -4.69 -10.97 -9.43
C GLY A 37 -5.68 -10.05 -10.14
N SER A 38 -6.86 -10.57 -10.46
CA SER A 38 -7.91 -9.77 -11.08
C SER A 38 -8.52 -8.77 -10.11
N ILE A 39 -9.16 -7.73 -10.65
CA ILE A 39 -9.90 -6.75 -9.86
C ILE A 39 -11.00 -7.42 -9.04
N GLU A 40 -11.73 -8.34 -9.65
CA GLU A 40 -12.82 -9.07 -9.01
C GLU A 40 -12.31 -9.94 -7.86
N THR A 41 -11.19 -10.64 -8.07
CA THR A 41 -10.57 -11.46 -7.03
C THR A 41 -10.13 -10.60 -5.86
N ASN A 42 -9.47 -9.48 -6.12
CA ASN A 42 -9.00 -8.58 -5.08
C ASN A 42 -10.15 -7.93 -4.32
N ALA A 43 -11.22 -7.54 -5.01
CA ALA A 43 -12.42 -7.00 -4.38
C ALA A 43 -13.09 -8.05 -3.48
N HIS A 44 -13.17 -9.29 -3.92
CA HIS A 44 -13.72 -10.39 -3.11
C HIS A 44 -12.87 -10.63 -1.86
N LEU A 45 -11.55 -10.65 -2.01
CA LEU A 45 -10.66 -10.90 -0.90
C LEU A 45 -10.67 -9.80 0.17
N ILE A 46 -10.86 -8.55 -0.22
CA ILE A 46 -10.99 -7.46 0.76
C ILE A 46 -12.36 -7.48 1.44
N LYS A 47 -13.40 -7.86 0.73
CA LYS A 47 -14.76 -7.93 1.29
C LYS A 47 -14.91 -9.06 2.31
N TYR A 48 -14.33 -10.22 2.02
CA TYR A 48 -14.50 -11.44 2.84
C TYR A 48 -13.16 -11.94 3.34
N ASP A 49 -12.86 -11.65 4.60
CA ASP A 49 -11.66 -12.12 5.26
C ASP A 49 -12.02 -13.29 6.17
N SER A 50 -11.36 -14.44 6.00
CA SER A 50 -11.62 -15.63 6.82
C SER A 50 -11.21 -15.46 8.28
N THR A 51 -10.29 -14.54 8.58
CA THR A 51 -9.80 -14.29 9.94
C THR A 51 -10.55 -13.15 10.62
N HIS A 52 -10.81 -12.05 9.90
CA HIS A 52 -11.37 -10.81 10.46
C HIS A 52 -12.84 -10.60 10.07
N GLY A 53 -13.42 -11.52 9.31
CA GLY A 53 -14.82 -11.48 8.91
C GLY A 53 -15.09 -10.60 7.70
N THR A 54 -16.35 -10.30 7.48
CA THR A 54 -16.80 -9.52 6.33
C THR A 54 -16.59 -8.03 6.58
N LEU A 55 -15.99 -7.34 5.60
CA LEU A 55 -15.85 -5.89 5.64
C LEU A 55 -17.24 -5.24 5.71
N PRO A 56 -17.50 -4.32 6.68
CA PRO A 56 -18.84 -3.72 6.84
C PRO A 56 -19.19 -2.68 5.77
N HIS A 57 -18.36 -2.50 4.76
CA HIS A 57 -18.58 -1.55 3.68
C HIS A 57 -18.76 -2.27 2.35
N ASP A 58 -19.58 -1.71 1.46
CA ASP A 58 -19.76 -2.25 0.13
C ASP A 58 -18.54 -2.01 -0.74
N VAL A 59 -18.20 -3.02 -1.54
CA VAL A 59 -17.11 -2.95 -2.50
C VAL A 59 -17.71 -3.06 -3.90
N SER A 60 -17.59 -1.99 -4.68
CA SER A 60 -18.06 -1.94 -6.07
C SER A 60 -16.88 -2.04 -7.01
N THR A 61 -16.94 -2.95 -7.97
CA THR A 61 -15.88 -3.08 -8.99
C THR A 61 -16.17 -2.22 -10.20
N SER A 62 -15.12 -1.78 -10.86
CA SER A 62 -15.17 -1.05 -12.11
C SER A 62 -14.12 -1.62 -13.08
N LYS A 63 -14.03 -1.04 -14.27
CA LYS A 63 -13.06 -1.45 -15.28
C LYS A 63 -11.61 -1.26 -14.79
N ASP A 64 -11.35 -0.22 -14.01
CA ASP A 64 -10.00 0.19 -13.60
C ASP A 64 -9.65 -0.13 -12.14
N GLY A 65 -10.62 -0.59 -11.36
CA GLY A 65 -10.38 -0.83 -9.95
C GLY A 65 -11.65 -1.10 -9.17
N PHE A 66 -11.69 -0.67 -7.92
CA PHE A 66 -12.88 -0.81 -7.10
C PHE A 66 -13.07 0.42 -6.22
N LYS A 67 -14.29 0.57 -5.71
CA LYS A 67 -14.68 1.67 -4.83
C LYS A 67 -15.11 1.12 -3.50
N ILE A 68 -14.57 1.69 -2.42
CA ILE A 68 -14.96 1.40 -1.03
C ILE A 68 -15.20 2.73 -0.36
N LEU A 69 -16.36 2.92 0.25
CA LEU A 69 -16.79 4.22 0.78
C LEU A 69 -16.72 5.27 -0.33
N ASN A 70 -16.02 6.37 -0.12
CA ASN A 70 -15.83 7.42 -1.12
C ASN A 70 -14.46 7.35 -1.81
N GLN A 71 -13.74 6.24 -1.63
CA GLN A 71 -12.40 6.08 -2.21
C GLN A 71 -12.46 5.26 -3.48
N ASN A 72 -12.04 5.87 -4.58
CA ASN A 72 -11.84 5.18 -5.86
C ASN A 72 -10.40 4.68 -5.91
N ILE A 73 -10.23 3.37 -5.88
CA ILE A 73 -8.92 2.73 -5.84
C ILE A 73 -8.65 2.09 -7.20
N LYS A 74 -7.59 2.58 -7.87
CA LYS A 74 -7.17 1.99 -9.14
C LYS A 74 -6.36 0.74 -8.88
N VAL A 75 -6.54 -0.29 -9.70
CA VAL A 75 -5.83 -1.56 -9.58
C VAL A 75 -4.97 -1.78 -10.80
N PHE A 76 -3.69 -2.06 -10.57
CA PHE A 76 -2.69 -2.31 -11.59
C PHE A 76 -2.16 -3.74 -11.46
N ALA A 77 -1.58 -4.27 -12.53
CA ALA A 77 -1.02 -5.63 -12.56
C ALA A 77 0.37 -5.60 -13.20
N GLU A 78 1.27 -4.79 -12.62
CA GLU A 78 2.63 -4.61 -13.11
C GLU A 78 3.63 -5.43 -12.29
N ARG A 79 4.50 -6.17 -12.97
CA ARG A 79 5.57 -6.92 -12.33
C ARG A 79 6.74 -6.04 -11.94
N ASP A 80 7.06 -5.03 -12.77
CA ASP A 80 8.14 -4.08 -12.50
C ASP A 80 7.57 -2.81 -11.87
N PRO A 81 7.93 -2.51 -10.61
CA PRO A 81 7.43 -1.31 -9.93
C PRO A 81 7.77 0.00 -10.64
N ALA A 82 8.84 0.04 -11.42
CA ALA A 82 9.21 1.25 -12.17
C ALA A 82 8.17 1.66 -13.20
N ASN A 83 7.32 0.73 -13.65
CA ASN A 83 6.28 0.97 -14.64
C ASN A 83 4.93 1.37 -14.01
N LEU A 84 4.86 1.44 -12.69
CA LEU A 84 3.63 1.82 -12.02
C LEU A 84 3.34 3.31 -12.15
N PRO A 85 2.09 3.70 -12.42
CA PRO A 85 1.74 5.12 -12.61
C PRO A 85 1.44 5.82 -11.27
N TRP A 86 2.34 5.74 -10.30
CA TRP A 86 2.14 6.39 -8.99
C TRP A 86 1.99 7.91 -9.12
N ASP A 87 2.69 8.51 -10.06
CA ASP A 87 2.59 9.94 -10.35
C ASP A 87 1.19 10.33 -10.86
N LYS A 88 0.59 9.49 -11.70
CA LYS A 88 -0.73 9.77 -12.28
C LYS A 88 -1.85 9.66 -11.27
N VAL A 89 -1.76 8.72 -10.33
CA VAL A 89 -2.78 8.58 -9.28
C VAL A 89 -2.49 9.47 -8.08
N GLY A 90 -1.34 10.13 -8.05
CA GLY A 90 -0.98 11.06 -7.00
C GLY A 90 -0.57 10.42 -5.69
N ALA A 91 0.00 9.21 -5.72
CA ALA A 91 0.45 8.53 -4.52
C ALA A 91 1.66 9.25 -3.91
N ASP A 92 1.53 9.66 -2.65
CA ASP A 92 2.61 10.29 -1.90
C ASP A 92 3.53 9.24 -1.29
N ILE A 93 2.95 8.20 -0.70
CA ILE A 93 3.66 7.13 -0.02
C ILE A 93 3.24 5.80 -0.62
N VAL A 94 4.20 4.94 -0.93
CA VAL A 94 3.92 3.58 -1.39
C VAL A 94 4.31 2.59 -0.30
N LEU A 95 3.39 1.70 0.02
CA LEU A 95 3.61 0.59 0.94
C LEU A 95 4.01 -0.64 0.11
N GLU A 96 5.23 -1.11 0.33
CA GLU A 96 5.76 -2.28 -0.36
C GLU A 96 5.44 -3.52 0.46
N CYS A 97 4.43 -4.27 0.03
CA CYS A 97 3.88 -5.41 0.78
C CYS A 97 4.01 -6.75 0.05
N THR A 98 4.80 -6.81 -1.03
CA THR A 98 4.96 -8.06 -1.81
C THR A 98 5.92 -9.05 -1.17
N GLY A 99 6.86 -8.58 -0.36
CA GLY A 99 7.96 -9.39 0.14
C GLY A 99 9.05 -9.67 -0.89
N LEU A 100 8.97 -9.07 -2.08
CA LEU A 100 9.91 -9.28 -3.18
C LEU A 100 10.97 -8.19 -3.30
N PHE A 101 10.63 -6.95 -2.95
CA PHE A 101 11.49 -5.78 -3.10
C PHE A 101 11.97 -5.32 -1.74
N LEU A 102 13.00 -5.98 -1.22
CA LEU A 102 13.44 -5.90 0.17
C LEU A 102 14.73 -5.09 0.37
N ASN A 103 15.13 -4.30 -0.60
CA ASN A 103 16.29 -3.43 -0.46
C ASN A 103 16.01 -2.06 -1.07
N LYS A 104 16.90 -1.10 -0.79
CA LYS A 104 16.76 0.27 -1.26
C LYS A 104 16.72 0.39 -2.77
N GLU A 105 17.51 -0.41 -3.48
CA GLU A 105 17.59 -0.38 -4.94
C GLU A 105 16.27 -0.83 -5.58
N THR A 106 15.74 -1.98 -5.18
CA THR A 106 14.51 -2.53 -5.78
C THR A 106 13.26 -1.78 -5.32
N ALA A 107 13.15 -1.43 -4.04
CA ALA A 107 12.04 -0.64 -3.55
C ALA A 107 12.09 0.80 -4.08
N GLY A 108 13.27 1.32 -4.36
CA GLY A 108 13.47 2.65 -4.94
C GLY A 108 12.87 2.83 -6.33
N LYS A 109 12.49 1.75 -7.00
CA LYS A 109 11.76 1.83 -8.26
C LYS A 109 10.42 2.55 -8.11
N HIS A 110 9.80 2.49 -6.95
CA HIS A 110 8.57 3.23 -6.65
C HIS A 110 8.81 4.74 -6.65
N LEU A 111 9.98 5.19 -6.24
CA LEU A 111 10.33 6.61 -6.28
C LEU A 111 10.48 7.08 -7.73
N LYS A 112 11.07 6.25 -8.60
CA LYS A 112 11.18 6.53 -10.03
C LYS A 112 9.81 6.59 -10.69
N ALA A 113 8.85 5.84 -10.16
CA ALA A 113 7.48 5.81 -10.66
C ALA A 113 6.63 7.00 -10.15
N GLY A 114 7.18 7.83 -9.27
CA GLY A 114 6.53 9.06 -8.83
C GLY A 114 6.17 9.14 -7.36
N ALA A 115 6.40 8.08 -6.57
CA ALA A 115 6.17 8.13 -5.14
C ALA A 115 7.23 9.00 -4.45
N LYS A 116 6.82 9.71 -3.41
CA LYS A 116 7.73 10.55 -2.63
C LYS A 116 8.46 9.76 -1.55
N LYS A 117 7.84 8.70 -1.05
CA LYS A 117 8.35 7.89 0.06
C LYS A 117 7.91 6.43 -0.12
N VAL A 118 8.75 5.50 0.31
CA VAL A 118 8.45 4.07 0.27
C VAL A 118 8.61 3.50 1.68
N ILE A 119 7.62 2.73 2.11
CA ILE A 119 7.66 1.99 3.38
C ILE A 119 7.58 0.51 3.05
N ILE A 120 8.59 -0.25 3.47
CA ILE A 120 8.66 -1.69 3.25
C ILE A 120 8.10 -2.39 4.49
N SER A 121 7.13 -3.27 4.29
CA SER A 121 6.42 -3.96 5.37
C SER A 121 7.15 -5.20 5.92
N ALA A 122 8.27 -5.59 5.32
CA ALA A 122 9.05 -6.78 5.69
C ALA A 122 10.49 -6.40 6.02
N PRO A 123 11.28 -7.28 6.64
CA PRO A 123 12.70 -7.04 6.85
C PRO A 123 13.41 -6.70 5.56
N ALA A 124 14.09 -5.57 5.54
CA ALA A 124 14.74 -5.03 4.35
C ALA A 124 16.18 -4.61 4.64
N LYS A 125 17.00 -4.61 3.58
CA LYS A 125 18.42 -4.21 3.64
C LYS A 125 18.60 -2.82 3.03
N ASP A 126 19.63 -2.12 3.48
CA ASP A 126 20.07 -0.84 2.91
C ASP A 126 18.97 0.24 2.90
N VAL A 127 18.04 0.16 3.84
CA VAL A 127 17.01 1.19 4.01
C VAL A 127 17.56 2.38 4.81
N ASP A 128 16.98 3.56 4.58
CA ASP A 128 17.40 4.77 5.28
C ASP A 128 17.10 4.70 6.77
N PHE A 129 15.97 4.08 7.13
CA PHE A 129 15.52 4.09 8.51
C PHE A 129 14.58 2.91 8.78
N THR A 130 14.73 2.28 9.94
CA THR A 130 13.82 1.24 10.41
C THR A 130 12.94 1.83 11.52
N ILE A 131 11.62 1.82 11.30
CA ILE A 131 10.65 2.42 12.22
C ILE A 131 10.19 1.39 13.24
N VAL A 132 10.26 1.75 14.51
CA VAL A 132 9.62 0.98 15.60
C VAL A 132 8.59 1.90 16.26
N GLN A 133 7.33 1.53 16.17
CA GLN A 133 6.25 2.35 16.68
C GLN A 133 6.40 2.60 18.19
N GLY A 134 6.25 3.88 18.56
CA GLY A 134 6.43 4.30 19.96
C GLY A 134 7.87 4.51 20.41
N VAL A 135 8.85 4.13 19.59
CA VAL A 135 10.28 4.31 19.90
C VAL A 135 10.89 5.43 19.07
N ASN A 136 10.83 5.32 17.74
CA ASN A 136 11.51 6.25 16.84
C ASN A 136 10.65 6.69 15.65
N SER A 137 9.35 6.46 15.69
CA SER A 137 8.45 6.76 14.56
C SER A 137 8.46 8.25 14.16
N LYS A 138 8.70 9.14 15.09
CA LYS A 138 8.77 10.58 14.83
C LYS A 138 9.95 11.00 13.97
N GLU A 139 11.01 10.22 13.98
CA GLU A 139 12.23 10.50 13.21
C GLU A 139 12.12 10.10 11.73
N SER A 140 11.05 9.42 11.36
CA SER A 140 10.87 8.90 9.99
C SER A 140 10.63 9.97 8.93
N VAL A 141 10.30 11.18 9.31
CA VAL A 141 9.85 12.25 8.41
C VAL A 141 10.89 12.63 7.36
N SER A 142 12.17 12.58 7.72
CA SER A 142 13.27 12.98 6.84
C SER A 142 13.78 11.90 5.90
N TYR A 143 13.24 10.69 5.98
CA TYR A 143 13.74 9.56 5.21
C TYR A 143 12.76 9.16 4.10
N THR A 144 13.29 8.71 2.95
CA THR A 144 12.48 8.31 1.80
C THR A 144 12.27 6.80 1.68
N HIS A 145 13.21 5.99 2.19
CA HIS A 145 13.12 4.54 2.22
C HIS A 145 13.00 4.05 3.65
N LEU A 146 11.85 3.52 4.00
CA LEU A 146 11.53 3.12 5.36
C LEU A 146 11.19 1.64 5.42
N ARG A 147 11.46 1.07 6.57
CA ARG A 147 11.06 -0.30 6.91
C ARG A 147 10.30 -0.26 8.23
N ALA A 148 9.15 -0.91 8.28
CA ALA A 148 8.43 -1.13 9.52
C ALA A 148 9.02 -2.34 10.24
N HIS A 149 9.16 -2.25 11.56
CA HIS A 149 9.62 -3.35 12.39
C HIS A 149 8.50 -3.73 13.37
N GLU A 150 8.19 -5.00 13.39
CA GLU A 150 7.25 -5.54 14.38
C GLU A 150 7.97 -5.75 15.72
N THR A 151 7.33 -5.31 16.77
CA THR A 151 7.82 -5.52 18.14
C THR A 151 7.25 -6.80 18.72
#